data_74746b40234a5e013e929356d3c38044
#
_entry.id   74746b40234a5e013e929356d3c38044
#
_cell.length_a   1.000
_cell.length_b   1.000
_cell.length_c   1.000
_cell.angle_alpha   90.00
_cell.angle_beta   90.00
_cell.angle_gamma   90.00
#
_symmetry.space_group_name_H-M   'P 1'
#
loop_
_entity.id
_entity.type
_entity.pdbx_description
1 polymer ?
#
loop_
_entity_poly.entity_id
_entity_poly.type
_entity_poly.pdbx_seq_one_letter_code
_entity_poly.pdbx_strand_id
1 'polypeptide(L)'
;MEQHNPQLTPLDVIRSEGAKAQKTPRKIGVFQVRPMNACIDEAETMPEAHYFYHKVLVRDEVTAIFAPTNAGKTVFTYQVADSIAREGYRVLYVDCEMSLQGLKQRYLDSESHQKHIFSPNLERAELCAELLGGDNPQDVVYQSIEDAAKSGFQVIVVDNISFLLADMEKGAAAGSLMAKICGLRKEYGITIIIVAHTPKRKGDEPLTSYSMFGSSLLAAFFDAIVAIGISNTDPNIRYVKTCKFRSGPYPYPADNVALYRIEKVDGCLQFQFVGCGEEAEHLKAKVVEEEPRLEEMEQVLLLKEQNKSLRAIAAELGISLGKVQRREKRAQKLGLTLEFFKARNQGAVSDVSGVTDTTPSDTPTETPGQAGCDGVQGALDLEDLPE
;
A
#
# COMPACT_ATOMS: atom_id res chain seq x y z
N MET A 1 30.16 -68.53 4.11
CA MET A 1 29.94 -67.09 3.79
C MET A 1 28.43 -66.87 3.79
N GLU A 2 27.89 -66.46 4.93
CA GLU A 2 26.48 -66.10 5.08
C GLU A 2 26.26 -64.69 4.49
N GLN A 3 25.40 -64.59 3.48
CA GLN A 3 24.97 -63.34 2.92
C GLN A 3 24.06 -62.62 3.92
N HIS A 4 24.55 -61.58 4.53
CA HIS A 4 23.73 -60.66 5.35
C HIS A 4 22.73 -59.94 4.45
N ASN A 5 21.47 -60.34 4.55
CA ASN A 5 20.33 -59.65 3.91
C ASN A 5 20.04 -58.41 4.78
N PRO A 6 20.20 -57.19 4.30
CA PRO A 6 19.91 -56.02 5.12
C PRO A 6 18.42 -55.96 5.43
N GLN A 7 18.07 -56.12 6.70
CA GLN A 7 16.67 -55.93 7.17
C GLN A 7 16.30 -54.47 6.93
N LEU A 8 15.26 -54.24 6.10
CA LEU A 8 14.67 -52.93 5.87
C LEU A 8 14.24 -52.32 7.22
N THR A 9 14.63 -51.08 7.46
CA THR A 9 14.18 -50.38 8.65
C THR A 9 12.67 -50.07 8.55
N PRO A 10 11.96 -49.85 9.67
CA PRO A 10 10.55 -49.44 9.64
C PRO A 10 10.31 -48.21 8.75
N LEU A 11 11.30 -47.31 8.64
CA LEU A 11 11.30 -46.14 7.76
C LEU A 11 11.39 -46.56 6.27
N ASP A 12 12.19 -47.62 5.94
CA ASP A 12 12.30 -48.10 4.56
C ASP A 12 11.03 -48.82 4.12
N VAL A 13 10.36 -49.51 5.04
CA VAL A 13 9.05 -50.12 4.80
C VAL A 13 7.99 -49.04 4.56
N ILE A 14 7.93 -48.02 5.41
CA ILE A 14 7.02 -46.89 5.23
C ILE A 14 7.31 -46.14 3.92
N ARG A 15 8.58 -45.93 3.55
CA ARG A 15 8.96 -45.36 2.25
C ARG A 15 8.55 -46.25 1.08
N SER A 16 8.72 -47.56 1.16
CA SER A 16 8.37 -48.48 0.09
C SER A 16 6.85 -48.67 -0.08
N GLU A 17 6.11 -48.66 1.01
CA GLU A 17 4.64 -48.67 0.98
C GLU A 17 4.05 -47.34 0.53
N GLY A 18 4.66 -46.22 0.94
CA GLY A 18 4.31 -44.88 0.45
C GLY A 18 4.57 -44.73 -1.06
N ALA A 19 5.63 -45.38 -1.58
CA ALA A 19 5.93 -45.38 -3.02
C ALA A 19 4.96 -46.21 -3.85
N LYS A 20 4.30 -47.23 -3.23
CA LYS A 20 3.26 -48.05 -3.87
C LYS A 20 1.86 -47.43 -3.77
N ALA A 21 1.63 -46.49 -2.85
CA ALA A 21 0.35 -45.80 -2.75
C ALA A 21 0.19 -44.87 -3.98
N GLN A 22 -0.75 -45.27 -4.82
CA GLN A 22 -1.17 -44.69 -6.08
C GLN A 22 -0.67 -43.24 -6.33
N LYS A 23 0.26 -43.09 -7.30
CA LYS A 23 0.71 -41.80 -7.84
C LYS A 23 -0.42 -41.01 -8.53
N THR A 24 -1.59 -41.58 -8.72
CA THR A 24 -2.70 -40.99 -9.47
C THR A 24 -3.59 -40.16 -8.54
N PRO A 25 -3.83 -38.88 -8.85
CA PRO A 25 -4.78 -38.07 -8.12
C PRO A 25 -6.18 -38.69 -8.13
N ARG A 26 -6.82 -38.81 -6.96
CA ARG A 26 -8.21 -39.29 -6.86
C ARG A 26 -9.13 -38.14 -6.47
N LYS A 27 -10.38 -38.16 -6.91
CA LYS A 27 -11.39 -37.16 -6.53
C LYS A 27 -12.30 -37.73 -5.42
N ILE A 28 -12.56 -36.89 -4.39
CA ILE A 28 -13.58 -37.15 -3.36
C ILE A 28 -14.48 -35.91 -3.35
N GLY A 29 -15.65 -36.02 -3.95
CA GLY A 29 -16.52 -34.85 -4.19
C GLY A 29 -15.78 -33.80 -5.02
N VAL A 30 -15.64 -32.62 -4.46
CA VAL A 30 -14.90 -31.48 -5.08
C VAL A 30 -13.40 -31.48 -4.76
N PHE A 31 -12.92 -32.42 -3.95
CA PHE A 31 -11.51 -32.44 -3.51
C PHE A 31 -10.67 -33.33 -4.43
N GLN A 32 -9.53 -32.80 -4.87
CA GLN A 32 -8.46 -33.55 -5.49
C GLN A 32 -7.52 -34.04 -4.38
N VAL A 33 -7.41 -35.34 -4.20
CA VAL A 33 -6.62 -35.96 -3.13
C VAL A 33 -5.35 -36.58 -3.70
N ARG A 34 -4.22 -36.20 -3.13
CA ARG A 34 -2.89 -36.71 -3.49
C ARG A 34 -2.10 -37.03 -2.21
N PRO A 35 -1.18 -38.03 -2.26
CA PRO A 35 -0.26 -38.26 -1.15
C PRO A 35 0.59 -36.99 -0.88
N MET A 36 0.77 -36.66 0.40
CA MET A 36 1.53 -35.44 0.76
C MET A 36 2.98 -35.47 0.28
N ASN A 37 3.65 -36.62 0.37
CA ASN A 37 5.03 -36.78 -0.13
C ASN A 37 5.12 -36.49 -1.63
N ALA A 38 4.14 -36.98 -2.44
CA ALA A 38 4.11 -36.64 -3.86
C ALA A 38 3.91 -35.15 -4.14
N CYS A 39 3.24 -34.42 -3.24
CA CYS A 39 3.14 -32.98 -3.34
C CYS A 39 4.48 -32.29 -3.00
N ILE A 40 5.23 -32.79 -2.03
CA ILE A 40 6.57 -32.28 -1.69
C ILE A 40 7.57 -32.55 -2.81
N ASP A 41 7.57 -33.80 -3.37
CA ASP A 41 8.44 -34.16 -4.49
C ASP A 41 8.18 -33.28 -5.71
N GLU A 42 6.91 -32.92 -5.97
CA GLU A 42 6.53 -31.96 -7.03
C GLU A 42 7.01 -30.56 -6.69
N ALA A 43 6.80 -30.11 -5.45
CA ALA A 43 7.21 -28.79 -5.00
C ALA A 43 8.74 -28.58 -5.08
N GLU A 44 9.54 -29.62 -4.83
CA GLU A 44 11.01 -29.59 -4.95
C GLU A 44 11.47 -29.28 -6.40
N THR A 45 10.67 -29.68 -7.39
CA THR A 45 10.94 -29.41 -8.81
C THR A 45 10.44 -28.04 -9.30
N MET A 46 9.66 -27.33 -8.49
CA MET A 46 9.14 -26.01 -8.87
C MET A 46 10.27 -24.96 -8.84
N PRO A 47 10.23 -23.99 -9.76
CA PRO A 47 11.16 -22.86 -9.69
C PRO A 47 10.93 -22.06 -8.42
N GLU A 48 11.98 -21.36 -7.96
CA GLU A 48 11.88 -20.40 -6.87
C GLU A 48 10.79 -19.34 -7.15
N ALA A 49 10.18 -18.83 -6.08
CA ALA A 49 9.13 -17.83 -6.19
C ALA A 49 9.67 -16.57 -6.90
N HIS A 50 9.01 -16.17 -7.98
CA HIS A 50 9.36 -14.95 -8.71
C HIS A 50 8.67 -13.74 -8.08
N TYR A 51 9.46 -12.74 -7.69
CA TYR A 51 9.00 -11.52 -7.06
C TYR A 51 9.02 -10.37 -8.04
N PHE A 52 7.90 -9.67 -8.15
CA PHE A 52 7.79 -8.44 -8.95
C PHE A 52 8.02 -7.19 -8.10
N TYR A 53 8.44 -6.13 -8.77
CA TYR A 53 8.48 -4.77 -8.27
C TYR A 53 8.97 -4.66 -6.81
N HIS A 54 10.27 -4.74 -6.61
CA HIS A 54 10.89 -4.63 -5.27
C HIS A 54 10.31 -5.61 -4.22
N LYS A 55 9.93 -6.80 -4.65
CA LYS A 55 9.32 -7.85 -3.80
C LYS A 55 7.94 -7.50 -3.23
N VAL A 56 7.27 -6.48 -3.77
CA VAL A 56 5.91 -6.10 -3.33
C VAL A 56 4.88 -7.17 -3.70
N LEU A 57 5.12 -7.89 -4.78
CA LEU A 57 4.19 -8.87 -5.35
C LEU A 57 4.90 -10.19 -5.64
N VAL A 58 4.15 -11.27 -5.66
CA VAL A 58 4.62 -12.59 -6.05
C VAL A 58 3.85 -13.07 -7.27
N ARG A 59 4.56 -13.66 -8.21
CA ARG A 59 3.97 -14.28 -9.39
C ARG A 59 3.01 -15.41 -9.02
N ASP A 60 1.96 -15.58 -9.82
CA ASP A 60 0.95 -16.62 -9.66
C ASP A 60 0.15 -16.54 -8.33
N GLU A 61 0.04 -15.31 -7.76
CA GLU A 61 -0.73 -15.02 -6.56
C GLU A 61 -1.85 -14.00 -6.79
N VAL A 62 -2.81 -13.96 -5.86
CA VAL A 62 -3.84 -12.92 -5.79
C VAL A 62 -3.43 -11.92 -4.73
N THR A 63 -3.07 -10.70 -5.16
CA THR A 63 -2.64 -9.62 -4.28
C THR A 63 -3.66 -8.49 -4.24
N ALA A 64 -3.98 -8.00 -3.04
CA ALA A 64 -4.73 -6.77 -2.87
C ALA A 64 -3.78 -5.58 -2.65
N ILE A 65 -4.02 -4.48 -3.36
CA ILE A 65 -3.37 -3.19 -3.10
C ILE A 65 -4.45 -2.20 -2.67
N PHE A 66 -4.35 -1.64 -1.48
CA PHE A 66 -5.34 -0.71 -0.98
C PHE A 66 -4.71 0.57 -0.42
N ALA A 67 -5.48 1.66 -0.46
CA ALA A 67 -5.02 2.94 0.05
C ALA A 67 -6.20 3.89 0.32
N PRO A 68 -6.00 4.92 1.15
CA PRO A 68 -6.92 6.04 1.24
C PRO A 68 -7.08 6.77 -0.10
N THR A 69 -8.17 7.49 -0.24
CA THR A 69 -8.38 8.37 -1.41
C THR A 69 -7.21 9.35 -1.55
N ASN A 70 -6.78 9.62 -2.77
CA ASN A 70 -5.65 10.51 -3.10
C ASN A 70 -4.26 10.03 -2.61
N ALA A 71 -4.11 8.80 -2.17
CA ALA A 71 -2.80 8.24 -1.85
C ALA A 71 -1.96 7.89 -3.10
N GLY A 72 -2.55 7.90 -4.29
CA GLY A 72 -1.85 7.61 -5.54
C GLY A 72 -1.91 6.13 -5.95
N LYS A 73 -2.90 5.35 -5.47
CA LYS A 73 -3.07 3.92 -5.81
C LYS A 73 -2.88 3.62 -7.29
N THR A 74 -3.69 4.25 -8.12
CA THR A 74 -3.69 4.04 -9.57
C THR A 74 -2.33 4.37 -10.20
N VAL A 75 -1.64 5.42 -9.73
CA VAL A 75 -0.28 5.76 -10.21
C VAL A 75 0.69 4.64 -9.85
N PHE A 76 0.67 4.17 -8.60
CA PHE A 76 1.51 3.09 -8.13
C PHE A 76 1.23 1.78 -8.90
N THR A 77 -0.05 1.43 -9.08
CA THR A 77 -0.41 0.17 -9.75
C THR A 77 -0.13 0.19 -11.25
N TYR A 78 -0.23 1.35 -11.94
CA TYR A 78 0.24 1.48 -13.33
C TYR A 78 1.75 1.33 -13.42
N GLN A 79 2.50 1.92 -12.50
CA GLN A 79 3.96 1.78 -12.46
C GLN A 79 4.40 0.33 -12.21
N VAL A 80 3.72 -0.36 -11.30
CA VAL A 80 3.92 -1.80 -11.06
C VAL A 80 3.60 -2.62 -12.30
N ALA A 81 2.45 -2.35 -12.94
CA ALA A 81 2.01 -3.04 -14.15
C ALA A 81 2.99 -2.84 -15.32
N ASP A 82 3.49 -1.62 -15.52
CA ASP A 82 4.48 -1.31 -16.54
C ASP A 82 5.82 -2.00 -16.27
N SER A 83 6.27 -2.02 -15.02
CA SER A 83 7.48 -2.76 -14.63
C SER A 83 7.36 -4.24 -14.96
N ILE A 84 6.26 -4.88 -14.59
CA ILE A 84 6.00 -6.30 -14.90
C ILE A 84 5.94 -6.54 -16.41
N ALA A 85 5.32 -5.63 -17.15
CA ALA A 85 5.23 -5.72 -18.61
C ALA A 85 6.59 -5.56 -19.30
N ARG A 86 7.50 -4.76 -18.72
CA ARG A 86 8.90 -4.63 -19.20
C ARG A 86 9.73 -5.88 -18.91
N GLU A 87 9.39 -6.67 -17.92
CA GLU A 87 9.97 -8.00 -17.69
C GLU A 87 9.50 -9.05 -18.73
N GLY A 88 8.62 -8.65 -19.68
CA GLY A 88 8.14 -9.51 -20.77
C GLY A 88 6.79 -10.19 -20.53
N TYR A 89 6.14 -9.94 -19.40
CA TYR A 89 4.81 -10.51 -19.12
C TYR A 89 3.71 -9.72 -19.83
N ARG A 90 2.71 -10.41 -20.39
CA ARG A 90 1.52 -9.75 -20.92
C ARG A 90 0.60 -9.34 -19.76
N VAL A 91 0.38 -8.04 -19.61
CA VAL A 91 -0.38 -7.42 -18.52
C VAL A 91 -1.65 -6.78 -19.07
N LEU A 92 -2.80 -7.14 -18.53
CA LEU A 92 -4.07 -6.45 -18.75
C LEU A 92 -4.39 -5.58 -17.54
N TYR A 93 -4.53 -4.27 -17.76
CA TYR A 93 -4.96 -3.32 -16.73
C TYR A 93 -6.42 -2.94 -16.98
N VAL A 94 -7.32 -3.49 -16.16
CA VAL A 94 -8.76 -3.17 -16.19
C VAL A 94 -8.96 -1.90 -15.36
N ASP A 95 -9.16 -0.78 -16.03
CA ASP A 95 -9.32 0.55 -15.44
C ASP A 95 -10.81 0.93 -15.43
N CYS A 96 -11.40 0.93 -14.25
CA CYS A 96 -12.80 1.24 -14.05
C CYS A 96 -13.07 2.72 -13.69
N GLU A 97 -12.01 3.53 -13.48
CA GLU A 97 -12.18 4.88 -12.93
C GLU A 97 -11.58 5.99 -13.78
N MET A 98 -10.42 5.74 -14.41
CA MET A 98 -9.63 6.82 -14.96
C MET A 98 -10.03 7.19 -16.40
N SER A 99 -10.39 8.46 -16.59
CA SER A 99 -10.63 9.01 -17.92
C SER A 99 -9.33 9.24 -18.70
N LEU A 100 -9.43 9.38 -20.05
CA LEU A 100 -8.30 9.77 -20.89
C LEU A 100 -7.71 11.13 -20.48
N GLN A 101 -8.54 12.04 -19.96
CA GLN A 101 -8.06 13.31 -19.40
C GLN A 101 -7.20 13.09 -18.13
N GLY A 102 -7.57 12.12 -17.30
CA GLY A 102 -6.76 11.73 -16.14
C GLY A 102 -5.42 11.13 -16.53
N LEU A 103 -5.37 10.30 -17.59
CA LEU A 103 -4.12 9.79 -18.15
C LEU A 103 -3.24 10.92 -18.70
N LYS A 104 -3.84 11.85 -19.45
CA LYS A 104 -3.12 13.02 -19.98
C LYS A 104 -2.43 13.81 -18.87
N GLN A 105 -3.15 14.11 -17.77
CA GLN A 105 -2.59 14.89 -16.67
C GLN A 105 -1.42 14.19 -15.95
N ARG A 106 -1.39 12.86 -15.94
CA ARG A 106 -0.39 12.08 -15.22
C ARG A 106 0.81 11.69 -16.06
N TYR A 107 0.60 11.43 -17.35
CA TYR A 107 1.58 10.79 -18.23
C TYR A 107 1.93 11.60 -19.47
N LEU A 108 1.49 12.84 -19.54
CA LEU A 108 1.87 13.80 -20.57
C LEU A 108 2.32 15.10 -19.91
N ASP A 109 3.47 15.58 -20.30
CA ASP A 109 3.92 16.91 -19.95
C ASP A 109 3.28 17.94 -20.88
N SER A 110 2.62 18.95 -20.31
CA SER A 110 1.87 19.95 -21.09
C SER A 110 2.77 20.99 -21.76
N GLU A 111 3.99 21.19 -21.25
CA GLU A 111 4.93 22.19 -21.77
C GLU A 111 5.87 21.57 -22.80
N SER A 112 6.53 20.48 -22.45
CA SER A 112 7.48 19.80 -23.34
C SER A 112 6.82 18.86 -24.34
N HIS A 113 5.53 18.53 -24.18
CA HIS A 113 4.80 17.49 -24.92
C HIS A 113 5.43 16.09 -24.81
N GLN A 114 6.34 15.88 -23.88
CA GLN A 114 6.85 14.55 -23.59
C GLN A 114 5.77 13.69 -22.99
N LYS A 115 5.73 12.42 -23.38
CA LYS A 115 4.79 11.43 -22.88
C LYS A 115 5.54 10.22 -22.34
N HIS A 116 5.03 9.64 -21.28
CA HIS A 116 5.52 8.34 -20.82
C HIS A 116 5.24 7.26 -21.87
N ILE A 117 6.24 6.44 -22.15
CA ILE A 117 6.13 5.30 -23.06
C ILE A 117 5.98 4.04 -22.22
N PHE A 118 4.76 3.53 -22.14
CA PHE A 118 4.48 2.25 -21.51
C PHE A 118 5.01 1.09 -22.34
N SER A 119 5.30 -0.04 -21.68
CA SER A 119 5.65 -1.30 -22.35
C SER A 119 4.55 -1.71 -23.34
N PRO A 120 4.89 -2.22 -24.53
CA PRO A 120 3.90 -2.75 -25.47
C PRO A 120 3.16 -3.99 -24.95
N ASN A 121 3.68 -4.64 -23.89
CA ASN A 121 3.05 -5.76 -23.21
C ASN A 121 1.99 -5.34 -22.19
N LEU A 122 1.80 -4.02 -21.94
CA LEU A 122 0.76 -3.49 -21.05
C LEU A 122 -0.41 -2.98 -21.90
N GLU A 123 -1.54 -3.64 -21.75
CA GLU A 123 -2.79 -3.27 -22.42
C GLU A 123 -3.80 -2.75 -21.39
N ARG A 124 -4.54 -1.70 -21.72
CA ARG A 124 -5.59 -1.13 -20.87
C ARG A 124 -6.97 -1.55 -21.39
N ALA A 125 -7.80 -2.06 -20.51
CA ALA A 125 -9.22 -2.30 -20.74
C ALA A 125 -10.06 -1.29 -19.97
N GLU A 126 -11.13 -0.81 -20.59
CA GLU A 126 -12.17 0.00 -19.97
C GLU A 126 -13.45 -0.83 -19.82
N LEU A 127 -14.22 -0.55 -18.77
CA LEU A 127 -15.48 -1.24 -18.54
C LEU A 127 -16.54 -0.74 -19.52
N CYS A 128 -17.10 -1.64 -20.31
CA CYS A 128 -18.25 -1.37 -21.15
C CYS A 128 -19.52 -1.53 -20.33
N ALA A 129 -20.01 -0.44 -19.72
CA ALA A 129 -21.19 -0.46 -18.84
C ALA A 129 -22.45 -1.01 -19.53
N GLU A 130 -22.58 -0.86 -20.84
CA GLU A 130 -23.69 -1.36 -21.64
C GLU A 130 -23.77 -2.90 -21.62
N LEU A 131 -22.63 -3.59 -21.46
CA LEU A 131 -22.57 -5.04 -21.42
C LEU A 131 -22.92 -5.64 -20.04
N LEU A 132 -23.08 -4.80 -19.02
CA LEU A 132 -23.52 -5.22 -17.68
C LEU A 132 -25.05 -5.31 -17.57
N GLY A 133 -25.79 -4.87 -18.59
CA GLY A 133 -27.25 -4.85 -18.60
C GLY A 133 -27.85 -6.23 -18.83
N GLY A 134 -28.42 -6.85 -17.79
CA GLY A 134 -29.24 -8.06 -17.90
C GLY A 134 -28.69 -9.30 -17.21
N ASP A 135 -27.38 -9.42 -17.02
CA ASP A 135 -26.72 -10.53 -16.32
C ASP A 135 -26.23 -10.10 -14.93
N ASN A 136 -25.91 -11.09 -14.09
CA ASN A 136 -25.25 -10.82 -12.82
C ASN A 136 -23.87 -10.19 -13.10
N PRO A 137 -23.60 -8.93 -12.70
CA PRO A 137 -22.33 -8.26 -13.00
C PRO A 137 -21.09 -9.03 -12.56
N GLN A 138 -21.21 -9.84 -11.50
CA GLN A 138 -20.12 -10.67 -11.00
C GLN A 138 -19.74 -11.79 -11.95
N ASP A 139 -20.73 -12.43 -12.57
CA ASP A 139 -20.48 -13.51 -13.53
C ASP A 139 -19.88 -12.95 -14.83
N VAL A 140 -20.31 -11.76 -15.25
CA VAL A 140 -19.73 -11.06 -16.41
C VAL A 140 -18.26 -10.73 -16.17
N VAL A 141 -17.92 -10.19 -14.99
CA VAL A 141 -16.53 -9.87 -14.64
C VAL A 141 -15.68 -11.13 -14.49
N TYR A 142 -16.20 -12.15 -13.81
CA TYR A 142 -15.52 -13.44 -13.72
C TYR A 142 -15.18 -13.98 -15.12
N GLN A 143 -16.18 -14.01 -16.01
CA GLN A 143 -16.01 -14.48 -17.40
C GLN A 143 -14.99 -13.63 -18.17
N SER A 144 -15.02 -12.32 -17.99
CA SER A 144 -14.05 -11.40 -18.63
C SER A 144 -12.61 -11.66 -18.16
N ILE A 145 -12.41 -11.93 -16.87
CA ILE A 145 -11.08 -12.30 -16.33
C ILE A 145 -10.64 -13.65 -16.89
N GLU A 146 -11.54 -14.61 -16.96
CA GLU A 146 -11.27 -15.92 -17.54
C GLU A 146 -10.90 -15.83 -19.03
N ASP A 147 -11.62 -15.04 -19.80
CA ASP A 147 -11.37 -14.85 -21.24
C ASP A 147 -10.04 -14.10 -21.46
N ALA A 148 -9.68 -13.16 -20.59
CA ALA A 148 -8.36 -12.52 -20.59
C ALA A 148 -7.25 -13.54 -20.35
N ALA A 149 -7.40 -14.43 -19.36
CA ALA A 149 -6.43 -15.51 -19.11
C ALA A 149 -6.30 -16.45 -20.32
N LYS A 150 -7.41 -16.87 -20.92
CA LYS A 150 -7.44 -17.67 -22.16
C LYS A 150 -6.75 -16.97 -23.35
N SER A 151 -6.82 -15.64 -23.39
CA SER A 151 -6.16 -14.80 -24.42
C SER A 151 -4.66 -14.65 -24.19
N GLY A 152 -4.11 -15.25 -23.11
CA GLY A 152 -2.68 -15.29 -22.83
C GLY A 152 -2.17 -14.13 -21.99
N PHE A 153 -3.04 -13.36 -21.32
CA PHE A 153 -2.61 -12.42 -20.28
C PHE A 153 -2.15 -13.20 -19.05
N GLN A 154 -0.95 -12.88 -18.58
CA GLN A 154 -0.31 -13.56 -17.44
C GLN A 154 -0.51 -12.78 -16.14
N VAL A 155 -0.74 -11.47 -16.24
CA VAL A 155 -1.03 -10.60 -15.11
C VAL A 155 -2.28 -9.77 -15.41
N ILE A 156 -3.23 -9.76 -14.50
CA ILE A 156 -4.47 -9.00 -14.64
C ILE A 156 -4.60 -8.07 -13.43
N VAL A 157 -4.67 -6.77 -13.69
CA VAL A 157 -4.90 -5.73 -12.67
C VAL A 157 -6.34 -5.27 -12.78
N VAL A 158 -7.07 -5.21 -11.67
CA VAL A 158 -8.44 -4.68 -11.60
C VAL A 158 -8.45 -3.44 -10.71
N ASP A 159 -8.55 -2.27 -11.29
CA ASP A 159 -8.56 -0.97 -10.61
C ASP A 159 -9.89 -0.22 -10.90
N ASN A 160 -10.84 -0.20 -10.00
CA ASN A 160 -10.86 -0.87 -8.71
C ASN A 160 -12.08 -1.80 -8.61
N ILE A 161 -11.98 -2.74 -7.70
CA ILE A 161 -13.03 -3.74 -7.47
C ILE A 161 -14.26 -3.15 -6.74
N SER A 162 -14.17 -1.95 -6.16
CA SER A 162 -15.28 -1.33 -5.42
C SER A 162 -16.54 -1.16 -6.28
N PHE A 163 -16.35 -0.95 -7.59
CA PHE A 163 -17.44 -0.91 -8.54
C PHE A 163 -18.21 -2.24 -8.60
N LEU A 164 -17.49 -3.37 -8.49
CA LEU A 164 -18.05 -4.72 -8.53
C LEU A 164 -18.66 -5.13 -7.20
N LEU A 165 -18.23 -4.48 -6.12
CA LEU A 165 -18.63 -4.78 -4.75
C LEU A 165 -19.66 -3.79 -4.19
N ALA A 166 -20.08 -2.75 -4.95
CA ALA A 166 -20.97 -1.71 -4.47
C ALA A 166 -22.32 -2.24 -3.93
N ASP A 167 -22.83 -3.34 -4.51
CA ASP A 167 -24.04 -4.02 -4.04
C ASP A 167 -23.76 -5.10 -2.99
N MET A 168 -22.49 -5.25 -2.56
CA MET A 168 -22.01 -6.37 -1.75
C MET A 168 -21.85 -6.03 -0.27
N GLU A 169 -22.58 -5.07 0.29
CA GLU A 169 -22.70 -4.89 1.76
C GLU A 169 -23.12 -6.19 2.48
N LYS A 170 -23.53 -7.20 1.73
CA LYS A 170 -23.90 -8.54 2.20
C LYS A 170 -22.80 -9.58 1.99
N GLY A 171 -21.57 -9.32 2.38
CA GLY A 171 -20.39 -10.21 2.52
C GLY A 171 -20.32 -11.56 1.77
N ALA A 172 -21.43 -12.26 1.59
CA ALA A 172 -21.49 -13.59 0.98
C ALA A 172 -21.23 -13.59 -0.53
N ALA A 173 -21.77 -12.61 -1.26
CA ALA A 173 -21.61 -12.51 -2.71
C ALA A 173 -20.15 -12.14 -3.09
N ALA A 174 -19.51 -11.24 -2.32
CA ALA A 174 -18.10 -10.92 -2.46
C ALA A 174 -17.19 -12.14 -2.28
N GLY A 175 -17.47 -12.93 -1.26
CA GLY A 175 -16.75 -14.17 -1.00
C GLY A 175 -16.85 -15.17 -2.16
N SER A 176 -18.03 -15.30 -2.77
CA SER A 176 -18.24 -16.18 -3.94
C SER A 176 -17.40 -15.75 -5.14
N LEU A 177 -17.41 -14.46 -5.50
CA LEU A 177 -16.60 -13.93 -6.60
C LEU A 177 -15.11 -14.13 -6.33
N MET A 178 -14.63 -13.80 -5.12
CA MET A 178 -13.23 -13.99 -4.76
C MET A 178 -12.80 -15.46 -4.81
N ALA A 179 -13.64 -16.39 -4.37
CA ALA A 179 -13.37 -17.82 -4.48
C ALA A 179 -13.22 -18.26 -5.95
N LYS A 180 -14.08 -17.76 -6.84
CA LYS A 180 -14.00 -18.00 -8.30
C LYS A 180 -12.70 -17.41 -8.87
N ILE A 181 -12.32 -16.18 -8.52
CA ILE A 181 -11.07 -15.52 -8.95
C ILE A 181 -9.84 -16.33 -8.48
N CYS A 182 -9.82 -16.80 -7.23
CA CYS A 182 -8.76 -17.70 -6.75
C CYS A 182 -8.71 -19.03 -7.50
N GLY A 183 -9.85 -19.50 -8.01
CA GLY A 183 -9.93 -20.65 -8.91
C GLY A 183 -9.21 -20.41 -10.23
N LEU A 184 -9.50 -19.29 -10.89
CA LEU A 184 -8.85 -18.89 -12.16
C LEU A 184 -7.32 -18.79 -12.02
N ARG A 185 -6.85 -18.20 -10.91
CA ARG A 185 -5.41 -18.11 -10.62
C ARG A 185 -4.75 -19.49 -10.65
N LYS A 186 -5.38 -20.51 -10.03
CA LYS A 186 -4.86 -21.87 -10.01
C LYS A 186 -4.95 -22.57 -11.36
N GLU A 187 -6.04 -22.33 -12.09
CA GLU A 187 -6.32 -23.04 -13.36
C GLU A 187 -5.40 -22.54 -14.47
N TYR A 188 -5.18 -21.22 -14.54
CA TYR A 188 -4.42 -20.60 -15.64
C TYR A 188 -3.00 -20.18 -15.27
N GLY A 189 -2.57 -20.30 -13.99
CA GLY A 189 -1.25 -19.85 -13.54
C GLY A 189 -1.04 -18.36 -13.75
N ILE A 190 -2.05 -17.54 -13.44
CA ILE A 190 -2.01 -16.07 -13.63
C ILE A 190 -1.83 -15.34 -12.31
N THR A 191 -1.22 -14.17 -12.36
CA THR A 191 -1.15 -13.22 -11.26
C THR A 191 -2.33 -12.26 -11.33
N ILE A 192 -3.03 -12.05 -10.21
CA ILE A 192 -4.17 -11.15 -10.16
C ILE A 192 -3.90 -10.07 -9.10
N ILE A 193 -3.99 -8.81 -9.51
CA ILE A 193 -3.80 -7.65 -8.64
C ILE A 193 -5.15 -6.93 -8.53
N ILE A 194 -5.67 -6.83 -7.31
CA ILE A 194 -6.94 -6.19 -7.04
C ILE A 194 -6.70 -4.90 -6.27
N VAL A 195 -7.13 -3.79 -6.85
CA VAL A 195 -7.02 -2.47 -6.23
C VAL A 195 -8.29 -2.15 -5.46
N ALA A 196 -8.14 -1.64 -4.26
CA ALA A 196 -9.24 -1.38 -3.36
C ALA A 196 -9.15 -0.03 -2.66
N HIS A 197 -10.30 0.50 -2.24
CA HIS A 197 -10.35 1.68 -1.39
C HIS A 197 -10.35 1.31 0.10
N THR A 198 -9.80 2.21 0.89
CA THR A 198 -9.95 2.17 2.35
C THR A 198 -11.20 2.95 2.72
N PRO A 199 -12.09 2.45 3.59
CA PRO A 199 -13.14 3.25 4.20
C PRO A 199 -12.57 4.49 4.89
N LYS A 200 -13.39 5.49 5.13
CA LYS A 200 -12.97 6.70 5.86
C LYS A 200 -12.40 6.31 7.23
N ARG A 201 -11.15 6.72 7.48
CA ARG A 201 -10.41 6.45 8.72
C ARG A 201 -9.66 7.69 9.19
N LYS A 202 -9.22 7.70 10.44
CA LYS A 202 -8.29 8.71 10.94
C LYS A 202 -6.90 8.47 10.35
N GLY A 203 -6.18 9.54 10.01
CA GLY A 203 -4.86 9.45 9.38
C GLY A 203 -3.74 8.99 10.31
N ASP A 204 -3.98 8.96 11.62
CA ASP A 204 -3.04 8.58 12.67
C ASP A 204 -3.09 7.09 13.07
N GLU A 205 -4.00 6.33 12.45
CA GLU A 205 -4.12 4.89 12.73
C GLU A 205 -3.27 4.06 11.76
N PRO A 206 -2.58 2.98 12.22
CA PRO A 206 -1.83 2.08 11.37
C PRO A 206 -2.69 1.41 10.30
N LEU A 207 -2.13 1.20 9.10
CA LEU A 207 -2.79 0.42 8.06
C LEU A 207 -2.65 -1.07 8.36
N THR A 208 -3.78 -1.78 8.34
CA THR A 208 -3.84 -3.23 8.56
C THR A 208 -4.68 -3.91 7.48
N SER A 209 -4.62 -5.22 7.37
CA SER A 209 -5.50 -5.98 6.46
C SER A 209 -6.99 -5.71 6.69
N TYR A 210 -7.39 -5.33 7.90
CA TYR A 210 -8.77 -4.95 8.24
C TYR A 210 -9.15 -3.55 7.75
N SER A 211 -8.15 -2.72 7.42
CA SER A 211 -8.39 -1.38 6.86
C SER A 211 -8.90 -1.42 5.41
N MET A 212 -8.87 -2.58 4.78
CA MET A 212 -9.40 -2.82 3.44
C MET A 212 -10.87 -3.24 3.53
N PHE A 213 -11.77 -2.59 2.80
CA PHE A 213 -13.21 -2.93 2.68
C PHE A 213 -14.03 -3.03 3.97
N GLY A 214 -13.47 -2.82 5.16
CA GLY A 214 -14.17 -3.03 6.44
C GLY A 214 -14.54 -4.49 6.72
N SER A 215 -14.12 -5.46 5.90
CA SER A 215 -14.45 -6.89 6.03
C SER A 215 -13.19 -7.75 6.14
N SER A 216 -13.03 -8.40 7.28
CA SER A 216 -11.98 -9.39 7.52
C SER A 216 -12.12 -10.65 6.64
N LEU A 217 -13.35 -10.96 6.22
CA LEU A 217 -13.64 -12.14 5.40
C LEU A 217 -12.96 -12.06 4.02
N LEU A 218 -12.97 -10.89 3.39
CA LEU A 218 -12.33 -10.71 2.08
C LEU A 218 -10.81 -10.83 2.16
N ALA A 219 -10.20 -10.38 3.26
CA ALA A 219 -8.75 -10.49 3.46
C ALA A 219 -8.26 -11.96 3.44
N ALA A 220 -9.14 -12.93 3.72
CA ALA A 220 -8.78 -14.35 3.70
C ALA A 220 -8.44 -14.87 2.29
N PHE A 221 -9.03 -14.31 1.24
CA PHE A 221 -8.86 -14.78 -0.14
C PHE A 221 -7.52 -14.34 -0.77
N PHE A 222 -6.92 -13.26 -0.30
CA PHE A 222 -5.66 -12.77 -0.85
C PHE A 222 -4.46 -13.53 -0.30
N ASP A 223 -3.47 -13.77 -1.15
CA ASP A 223 -2.18 -14.35 -0.75
C ASP A 223 -1.29 -13.25 -0.15
N ALA A 224 -1.31 -12.05 -0.73
CA ALA A 224 -0.67 -10.86 -0.20
C ALA A 224 -1.64 -9.67 -0.12
N ILE A 225 -1.41 -8.78 0.85
CA ILE A 225 -2.14 -7.53 1.01
C ILE A 225 -1.13 -6.43 1.26
N VAL A 226 -1.13 -5.43 0.38
CA VAL A 226 -0.23 -4.29 0.39
C VAL A 226 -1.03 -3.01 0.62
N ALA A 227 -0.58 -2.20 1.53
CA ALA A 227 -1.17 -0.91 1.87
C ALA A 227 -0.28 0.24 1.39
N ILE A 228 -0.88 1.30 0.85
CA ILE A 228 -0.19 2.55 0.57
C ILE A 228 -0.75 3.60 1.53
N GLY A 229 0.12 4.16 2.37
CA GLY A 229 -0.23 5.24 3.29
C GLY A 229 0.31 6.58 2.84
N ILE A 230 -0.32 7.64 3.34
CA ILE A 230 0.15 9.02 3.18
C ILE A 230 0.88 9.41 4.46
N SER A 231 2.10 9.93 4.34
CA SER A 231 2.81 10.44 5.50
C SER A 231 2.15 11.70 6.04
N ASN A 232 1.92 11.73 7.35
CA ASN A 232 1.44 12.94 8.04
C ASN A 232 2.55 13.98 8.24
N THR A 233 3.82 13.58 8.15
CA THR A 233 4.97 14.48 8.33
C THR A 233 5.38 15.15 7.03
N ASP A 234 5.32 14.45 5.88
CA ASP A 234 5.57 15.01 4.54
C ASP A 234 4.47 14.57 3.57
N PRO A 235 3.61 15.49 3.07
CA PRO A 235 2.50 15.16 2.19
C PRO A 235 2.93 14.60 0.82
N ASN A 236 4.20 14.72 0.43
CA ASN A 236 4.72 14.15 -0.80
C ASN A 236 5.25 12.72 -0.61
N ILE A 237 5.42 12.28 0.64
CA ILE A 237 5.86 10.91 0.95
C ILE A 237 4.66 9.97 1.04
N ARG A 238 4.83 8.82 0.44
CA ARG A 238 3.97 7.64 0.57
C ARG A 238 4.78 6.52 1.19
N TYR A 239 4.16 5.74 2.06
CA TYR A 239 4.76 4.51 2.53
C TYR A 239 3.99 3.30 2.01
N VAL A 240 4.71 2.29 1.59
CA VAL A 240 4.16 1.01 1.12
C VAL A 240 4.48 -0.03 2.18
N LYS A 241 3.43 -0.69 2.66
CA LYS A 241 3.48 -1.65 3.77
C LYS A 241 2.87 -2.98 3.38
N THR A 242 3.51 -4.07 3.75
CA THR A 242 2.94 -5.41 3.65
C THR A 242 2.08 -5.72 4.88
N CYS A 243 0.77 -5.90 4.66
CA CYS A 243 -0.18 -6.22 5.73
C CYS A 243 -0.46 -7.72 5.84
N LYS A 244 -0.22 -8.47 4.77
CA LYS A 244 -0.32 -9.94 4.69
C LYS A 244 0.62 -10.43 3.60
N PHE A 245 1.27 -11.58 3.86
CA PHE A 245 2.15 -12.23 2.90
C PHE A 245 2.25 -13.71 3.21
N ARG A 246 1.86 -14.59 2.28
CA ARG A 246 1.86 -16.04 2.47
C ARG A 246 3.15 -16.72 2.00
N SER A 247 3.86 -16.09 1.06
CA SER A 247 5.00 -16.70 0.37
C SER A 247 6.34 -16.45 1.07
N GLY A 248 6.32 -15.99 2.32
CA GLY A 248 7.55 -15.79 3.09
C GLY A 248 7.44 -14.71 4.17
N PRO A 249 8.56 -14.21 4.64
CA PRO A 249 8.60 -13.07 5.55
C PRO A 249 8.09 -11.81 4.85
N TYR A 250 7.51 -10.89 5.62
CA TYR A 250 6.96 -9.65 5.07
C TYR A 250 8.09 -8.80 4.49
N PRO A 251 8.04 -8.44 3.19
CA PRO A 251 9.07 -7.59 2.59
C PRO A 251 9.14 -6.20 3.23
N TYR A 252 7.97 -5.63 3.58
CA TYR A 252 7.85 -4.29 4.15
C TYR A 252 6.93 -4.32 5.37
N PRO A 253 7.38 -4.82 6.53
CA PRO A 253 6.62 -4.79 7.78
C PRO A 253 6.48 -3.35 8.33
N ALA A 254 5.76 -3.16 9.43
CA ALA A 254 5.48 -1.84 9.99
C ALA A 254 6.73 -1.08 10.47
N ASP A 255 7.75 -1.79 10.88
CA ASP A 255 9.06 -1.29 11.32
C ASP A 255 10.04 -1.08 10.17
N ASN A 256 9.69 -1.45 8.94
CA ASN A 256 10.53 -1.29 7.75
C ASN A 256 9.68 -1.09 6.49
N VAL A 257 8.82 -0.08 6.46
CA VAL A 257 7.99 0.26 5.29
C VAL A 257 8.82 0.89 4.18
N ALA A 258 8.49 0.60 2.92
CA ALA A 258 9.14 1.24 1.79
C ALA A 258 8.60 2.67 1.60
N LEU A 259 9.50 3.64 1.49
CA LEU A 259 9.18 5.06 1.34
C LEU A 259 9.35 5.50 -0.11
N TYR A 260 8.36 6.21 -0.60
CA TYR A 260 8.36 6.76 -1.95
C TYR A 260 7.97 8.23 -1.94
N ARG A 261 8.62 9.03 -2.77
CA ARG A 261 8.16 10.38 -3.11
C ARG A 261 7.29 10.31 -4.35
N ILE A 262 6.09 10.91 -4.27
CA ILE A 262 5.23 11.04 -5.45
C ILE A 262 5.54 12.37 -6.12
N GLU A 263 6.04 12.30 -7.34
CA GLU A 263 6.47 13.49 -8.09
C GLU A 263 6.38 13.27 -9.61
N LYS A 264 6.43 14.36 -10.37
CA LYS A 264 6.49 14.31 -11.83
C LYS A 264 7.95 14.33 -12.26
N VAL A 265 8.37 13.27 -12.94
CA VAL A 265 9.70 13.16 -13.56
C VAL A 265 9.48 12.95 -15.05
N ASP A 266 10.09 13.78 -15.87
CA ASP A 266 9.95 13.75 -17.33
C ASP A 266 8.48 13.72 -17.81
N GLY A 267 7.64 14.54 -17.16
CA GLY A 267 6.21 14.61 -17.46
C GLY A 267 5.35 13.45 -16.90
N CYS A 268 5.95 12.43 -16.33
CA CYS A 268 5.28 11.26 -15.78
C CYS A 268 5.14 11.36 -14.25
N LEU A 269 3.92 11.26 -13.74
CA LEU A 269 3.68 11.14 -12.30
C LEU A 269 4.02 9.74 -11.83
N GLN A 270 4.98 9.62 -10.90
CA GLN A 270 5.48 8.33 -10.46
C GLN A 270 5.89 8.34 -8.97
N PHE A 271 6.09 7.14 -8.45
CA PHE A 271 6.61 6.86 -7.12
C PHE A 271 8.12 6.64 -7.23
N GLN A 272 8.91 7.59 -6.71
CA GLN A 272 10.36 7.47 -6.61
C GLN A 272 10.72 6.88 -5.26
N PHE A 273 11.38 5.72 -5.26
CA PHE A 273 11.86 5.09 -4.03
C PHE A 273 12.90 5.98 -3.35
N VAL A 274 12.71 6.27 -2.07
CA VAL A 274 13.61 7.15 -1.30
C VAL A 274 14.25 6.46 -0.10
N GLY A 275 13.86 5.22 0.20
CA GLY A 275 14.42 4.44 1.29
C GLY A 275 13.36 3.66 2.05
N CYS A 276 13.70 3.22 3.26
CA CYS A 276 12.81 2.53 4.17
C CYS A 276 12.72 3.30 5.50
N GLY A 277 11.66 3.07 6.27
CA GLY A 277 11.42 3.72 7.55
C GLY A 277 10.34 3.02 8.37
N GLU A 278 10.04 3.55 9.54
CA GLU A 278 8.99 3.02 10.40
C GLU A 278 7.63 3.67 10.09
N GLU A 279 6.56 2.86 9.95
CA GLU A 279 5.20 3.39 9.76
C GLU A 279 4.82 4.40 10.85
N ALA A 280 5.23 4.14 12.11
CA ALA A 280 4.92 4.98 13.26
C ALA A 280 5.40 6.44 13.09
N GLU A 281 6.50 6.67 12.40
CA GLU A 281 6.99 8.03 12.13
C GLU A 281 6.10 8.79 11.16
N HIS A 282 5.48 8.09 10.23
CA HIS A 282 4.59 8.66 9.22
C HIS A 282 3.14 8.82 9.71
N LEU A 283 2.78 8.21 10.85
CA LEU A 283 1.48 8.37 11.50
C LEU A 283 1.44 9.53 12.50
N LYS A 284 2.60 9.99 12.97
CA LYS A 284 2.67 11.15 13.87
C LYS A 284 1.95 12.31 13.21
N ALA A 285 1.00 12.91 13.95
CA ALA A 285 0.40 14.16 13.50
C ALA A 285 1.54 15.12 13.18
N LYS A 286 1.46 15.79 12.01
CA LYS A 286 2.38 16.87 11.71
C LYS A 286 2.29 17.80 12.91
N VAL A 287 3.29 17.81 13.76
CA VAL A 287 3.52 18.90 14.67
C VAL A 287 3.81 20.05 13.73
N VAL A 288 2.76 20.76 13.33
CA VAL A 288 2.94 22.11 12.89
C VAL A 288 3.45 22.78 14.16
N GLU A 289 4.76 22.83 14.31
CA GLU A 289 5.37 23.95 14.99
C GLU A 289 4.93 25.17 14.18
N GLU A 290 3.66 25.57 14.38
CA GLU A 290 3.36 26.96 14.26
C GLU A 290 4.32 27.57 15.28
N GLU A 291 5.48 28.08 14.81
CA GLU A 291 6.21 29.07 15.59
C GLU A 291 5.13 29.93 16.22
N PRO A 292 5.08 30.00 17.55
CA PRO A 292 4.02 30.74 18.17
C PRO A 292 4.09 32.11 17.53
N ARG A 293 3.08 32.45 16.73
CA ARG A 293 2.98 33.84 16.20
C ARG A 293 2.69 34.69 17.43
N LEU A 294 3.75 34.94 18.16
CA LEU A 294 3.73 35.63 19.43
C LEU A 294 3.07 37.00 19.24
N GLU A 295 3.31 37.61 18.09
CA GLU A 295 2.67 38.88 17.70
C GLU A 295 1.15 38.77 17.57
N GLU A 296 0.63 37.70 16.92
CA GLU A 296 -0.82 37.49 16.82
C GLU A 296 -1.45 37.19 18.21
N MET A 297 -0.72 36.49 19.09
CA MET A 297 -1.18 36.22 20.45
C MET A 297 -1.19 37.50 21.29
N GLU A 298 -0.14 38.30 21.18
CA GLU A 298 -0.05 39.63 21.83
C GLU A 298 -1.20 40.54 21.40
N GLN A 299 -1.46 40.64 20.09
CA GLN A 299 -2.57 41.43 19.56
C GLN A 299 -3.94 40.95 20.05
N VAL A 300 -4.17 39.63 20.09
CA VAL A 300 -5.42 39.06 20.63
C VAL A 300 -5.57 39.40 22.10
N LEU A 301 -4.51 39.31 22.91
CA LEU A 301 -4.57 39.61 24.33
C LEU A 301 -4.77 41.11 24.58
N LEU A 302 -4.11 41.99 23.82
CA LEU A 302 -4.28 43.44 23.88
C LEU A 302 -5.71 43.88 23.57
N LEU A 303 -6.29 43.37 22.50
CA LEU A 303 -7.66 43.70 22.11
C LEU A 303 -8.70 43.14 23.10
N LYS A 304 -8.36 42.02 23.76
CA LYS A 304 -9.19 41.47 24.83
C LYS A 304 -9.15 42.28 26.11
N GLU A 305 -7.99 42.86 26.49
CA GLU A 305 -7.86 43.78 27.61
C GLU A 305 -8.70 45.04 27.38
N GLN A 306 -8.91 45.46 26.12
CA GLN A 306 -9.83 46.50 25.72
C GLN A 306 -11.32 46.12 25.77
N ASN A 307 -11.66 44.97 26.36
CA ASN A 307 -13.02 44.45 26.47
C ASN A 307 -13.71 44.18 25.10
N LYS A 308 -12.96 44.00 24.01
CA LYS A 308 -13.55 43.64 22.70
C LYS A 308 -14.02 42.20 22.67
N SER A 309 -15.17 41.97 22.03
CA SER A 309 -15.66 40.62 21.84
C SER A 309 -14.76 39.84 20.87
N LEU A 310 -14.71 38.48 20.97
CA LEU A 310 -13.88 37.66 20.09
C LEU A 310 -14.25 37.84 18.61
N ARG A 311 -15.51 38.18 18.30
CA ARG A 311 -15.95 38.49 16.93
C ARG A 311 -15.39 39.80 16.43
N ALA A 312 -15.37 40.85 17.30
CA ALA A 312 -14.78 42.15 16.98
C ALA A 312 -13.26 42.02 16.77
N ILE A 313 -12.58 41.23 17.60
CA ILE A 313 -11.15 40.93 17.47
C ILE A 313 -10.87 40.20 16.13
N ALA A 314 -11.71 39.23 15.77
CA ALA A 314 -11.58 38.50 14.51
C ALA A 314 -11.70 39.44 13.29
N ALA A 315 -12.68 40.36 13.33
CA ALA A 315 -12.89 41.36 12.26
C ALA A 315 -11.72 42.32 12.15
N GLU A 316 -11.20 42.82 13.29
CA GLU A 316 -10.12 43.81 13.33
C GLU A 316 -8.77 43.23 12.89
N LEU A 317 -8.48 41.96 13.27
CA LEU A 317 -7.25 41.29 12.86
C LEU A 317 -7.35 40.62 11.49
N GLY A 318 -8.51 40.62 10.84
CA GLY A 318 -8.72 39.97 9.55
C GLY A 318 -8.58 38.44 9.59
N ILE A 319 -8.80 37.79 10.75
CA ILE A 319 -8.67 36.35 10.95
C ILE A 319 -10.00 35.71 11.38
N SER A 320 -10.13 34.42 11.19
CA SER A 320 -11.35 33.72 11.58
C SER A 320 -11.54 33.68 13.11
N LEU A 321 -12.80 33.67 13.59
CA LEU A 321 -13.14 33.52 15.00
C LEU A 321 -12.47 32.29 15.65
N GLY A 322 -12.40 31.17 14.93
CA GLY A 322 -11.73 29.97 15.39
C GLY A 322 -10.20 30.13 15.54
N LYS A 323 -9.57 31.02 14.76
CA LYS A 323 -8.16 31.38 14.94
C LYS A 323 -7.97 32.22 16.21
N VAL A 324 -8.82 33.21 16.45
CA VAL A 324 -8.77 34.05 17.68
C VAL A 324 -8.88 33.14 18.92
N GLN A 325 -9.86 32.22 18.96
CA GLN A 325 -10.03 31.32 20.08
C GLN A 325 -8.82 30.40 20.30
N ARG A 326 -8.22 29.89 19.20
CA ARG A 326 -7.01 29.07 19.30
C ARG A 326 -5.80 29.85 19.82
N ARG A 327 -5.61 31.10 19.38
CA ARG A 327 -4.53 31.95 19.85
C ARG A 327 -4.68 32.29 21.34
N GLU A 328 -5.90 32.63 21.78
CA GLU A 328 -6.20 32.87 23.19
C GLU A 328 -5.89 31.65 24.05
N LYS A 329 -6.46 30.48 23.71
CA LYS A 329 -6.20 29.23 24.43
C LYS A 329 -4.72 28.83 24.44
N ARG A 330 -4.01 29.08 23.35
CA ARG A 330 -2.58 28.78 23.25
C ARG A 330 -1.76 29.71 24.14
N ALA A 331 -2.06 31.01 24.14
CA ALA A 331 -1.43 31.99 25.04
C ALA A 331 -1.64 31.59 26.51
N GLN A 332 -2.87 31.20 26.90
CA GLN A 332 -3.18 30.72 28.24
C GLN A 332 -2.37 29.48 28.60
N LYS A 333 -2.31 28.48 27.69
CA LYS A 333 -1.56 27.24 27.92
C LYS A 333 -0.06 27.47 28.06
N LEU A 334 0.48 28.46 27.39
CA LEU A 334 1.89 28.84 27.46
C LEU A 334 2.21 29.84 28.59
N GLY A 335 1.21 30.25 29.38
CA GLY A 335 1.38 31.21 30.46
C GLY A 335 1.74 32.63 29.96
N LEU A 336 1.46 32.92 28.67
CA LEU A 336 1.78 34.20 28.05
C LEU A 336 0.73 35.22 28.50
N THR A 337 1.19 36.24 29.24
CA THR A 337 0.37 37.40 29.69
C THR A 337 0.82 38.67 28.97
N LEU A 338 0.02 39.73 29.05
CA LEU A 338 0.42 41.03 28.52
C LEU A 338 1.68 41.60 29.20
N GLU A 339 1.88 41.28 30.48
CA GLU A 339 3.11 41.64 31.20
C GLU A 339 4.33 40.97 30.60
N PHE A 340 4.20 39.70 30.19
CA PHE A 340 5.25 38.98 29.47
C PHE A 340 5.63 39.70 28.18
N PHE A 341 4.65 40.09 27.36
CA PHE A 341 4.92 40.83 26.11
C PHE A 341 5.50 42.21 26.33
N LYS A 342 5.04 42.93 27.36
CA LYS A 342 5.61 44.23 27.75
C LYS A 342 7.06 44.10 28.18
N ALA A 343 7.40 43.09 28.97
CA ALA A 343 8.77 42.81 29.39
C ALA A 343 9.68 42.43 28.22
N ARG A 344 9.16 41.62 27.28
CA ARG A 344 9.88 41.22 26.05
C ARG A 344 10.19 42.44 25.17
N ASN A 345 9.22 43.33 24.96
CA ASN A 345 9.38 44.51 24.13
C ASN A 345 10.32 45.56 24.77
N GLN A 346 10.59 45.43 26.07
CA GLN A 346 11.58 46.26 26.81
C GLN A 346 12.97 45.61 26.88
N GLY A 347 13.21 44.48 26.18
CA GLY A 347 14.52 43.84 26.14
C GLY A 347 14.89 43.03 27.38
N ALA A 348 13.94 42.77 28.30
CA ALA A 348 14.19 42.07 29.57
C ALA A 348 14.06 40.54 29.52
N VAL A 349 13.60 39.97 28.42
CA VAL A 349 13.41 38.48 28.24
C VAL A 349 13.90 38.10 26.87
N SER A 350 14.95 37.28 26.80
CA SER A 350 15.41 36.58 25.59
C SER A 350 14.66 35.28 25.43
N ASP A 351 14.16 35.00 24.23
CA ASP A 351 13.59 33.77 23.64
C ASP A 351 12.99 32.66 24.51
N VAL A 352 11.77 32.27 24.13
CA VAL A 352 10.99 31.16 24.69
C VAL A 352 11.50 29.80 24.19
N SER A 353 12.82 29.58 24.12
CA SER A 353 13.43 28.29 23.74
C SER A 353 13.67 27.34 24.93
N GLY A 354 12.92 27.48 26.04
CA GLY A 354 13.25 26.79 27.27
C GLY A 354 12.10 26.24 28.11
N VAL A 355 11.03 25.70 27.51
CA VAL A 355 10.09 24.85 28.29
C VAL A 355 10.23 23.42 27.77
N THR A 356 11.27 22.75 28.21
CA THR A 356 11.39 21.29 28.12
C THR A 356 10.57 20.67 29.26
N ASP A 357 9.65 19.79 28.88
CA ASP A 357 9.02 18.83 29.79
C ASP A 357 10.13 17.96 30.41
N THR A 358 10.34 18.13 31.72
CA THR A 358 11.20 17.23 32.49
C THR A 358 10.46 15.95 32.79
N THR A 359 10.82 14.87 32.09
CA THR A 359 10.66 13.50 32.55
C THR A 359 12.07 12.87 32.70
N PRO A 360 12.29 11.99 33.69
CA PRO A 360 13.63 11.63 34.14
C PRO A 360 14.34 10.69 33.16
N SER A 361 15.63 10.93 33.02
CA SER A 361 16.61 10.13 32.32
C SER A 361 16.67 8.69 32.81
N ASP A 362 16.55 7.74 31.87
CA ASP A 362 17.14 6.44 32.00
C ASP A 362 18.20 6.23 30.91
N THR A 363 19.27 5.62 31.35
CA THR A 363 20.60 5.43 30.79
C THR A 363 20.66 4.78 29.41
N PRO A 364 21.68 5.02 28.58
CA PRO A 364 21.77 4.53 27.21
C PRO A 364 22.13 3.05 27.18
N THR A 365 21.31 2.24 26.55
CA THR A 365 21.67 0.90 26.10
C THR A 365 21.95 0.92 24.59
N GLU A 366 23.00 0.23 24.27
CA GLU A 366 23.68 0.05 23.00
C GLU A 366 22.76 -0.12 21.78
N THR A 367 23.14 0.52 20.69
CA THR A 367 22.61 0.45 19.34
C THR A 367 22.71 -0.98 18.81
N PRO A 368 21.64 -1.65 18.44
CA PRO A 368 21.72 -2.80 17.55
C PRO A 368 21.92 -2.32 16.12
N GLY A 369 22.87 -2.95 15.44
CA GLY A 369 23.35 -2.62 14.12
C GLY A 369 22.26 -2.48 13.06
N GLN A 370 22.49 -1.57 12.15
CA GLN A 370 21.86 -1.45 10.85
C GLN A 370 21.83 -2.80 10.13
N ALA A 371 20.70 -3.48 10.17
CA ALA A 371 20.41 -4.55 9.24
C ALA A 371 20.10 -3.89 7.90
N GLY A 372 21.07 -3.93 7.00
CA GLY A 372 21.05 -3.23 5.75
C GLY A 372 19.88 -3.62 4.86
N CYS A 373 19.30 -2.63 4.24
CA CYS A 373 18.62 -2.74 2.95
C CYS A 373 19.67 -2.97 1.83
N ASP A 374 20.70 -3.75 2.12
CA ASP A 374 21.74 -4.11 1.15
C ASP A 374 21.18 -5.17 0.21
N GLY A 375 20.77 -4.74 -0.97
CA GLY A 375 20.40 -5.66 -2.03
C GLY A 375 19.59 -5.12 -3.18
N VAL A 376 19.32 -3.82 -3.28
CA VAL A 376 18.65 -3.26 -4.47
C VAL A 376 19.26 -1.91 -4.87
N GLN A 377 20.56 -1.87 -5.09
CA GLN A 377 21.19 -0.91 -5.98
C GLN A 377 21.64 -1.64 -7.23
N GLY A 378 20.66 -2.01 -8.04
CA GLY A 378 20.86 -2.31 -9.47
C GLY A 378 20.32 -1.12 -10.23
N ALA A 379 21.11 -0.06 -10.40
CA ALA A 379 20.94 0.83 -11.50
C ALA A 379 21.07 -0.05 -12.75
N LEU A 380 20.00 -0.17 -13.54
CA LEU A 380 20.09 -0.72 -14.89
C LEU A 380 20.87 0.30 -15.73
N ASP A 381 22.16 0.06 -15.89
CA ASP A 381 22.94 0.66 -16.95
C ASP A 381 22.33 0.22 -18.27
N LEU A 382 21.88 1.21 -19.06
CA LEU A 382 21.22 1.04 -20.35
C LEU A 382 22.22 0.71 -21.49
N GLU A 383 23.39 0.16 -21.20
CA GLU A 383 24.44 -0.06 -22.22
C GLU A 383 24.66 -1.52 -22.66
N ASP A 384 23.90 -2.51 -22.17
CA ASP A 384 24.06 -3.90 -22.60
C ASP A 384 22.78 -4.46 -23.25
N LEU A 385 22.44 -3.96 -24.44
CA LEU A 385 21.54 -4.67 -25.37
C LEU A 385 22.35 -5.03 -26.63
N PRO A 386 22.46 -6.31 -26.99
CA PRO A 386 22.98 -6.70 -28.31
C PRO A 386 21.99 -6.34 -29.41
N GLU A 387 22.53 -5.94 -30.54
CA GLU A 387 21.84 -5.56 -31.79
C GLU A 387 20.87 -6.61 -32.35
#